data_020d08026e4c5709262a838b22807d7d
#
_entry.id   020d08026e4c5709262a838b22807d7d
#
_cell.length_a   1.000
_cell.length_b   1.000
_cell.length_c   1.000
_cell.angle_alpha   90.00
_cell.angle_beta   90.00
_cell.angle_gamma   90.00
#
_symmetry.space_group_name_H-M   'P 1'
#
loop_
_entity.id
_entity.type
_entity.pdbx_description
1 polymer ?
#
loop_
_entity_poly.entity_id
_entity_poly.type
_entity_poly.pdbx_seq_one_letter_code
_entity_poly.pdbx_strand_id
1 'polypeptide(L)'
;MERLASHLSEWLERQITGGGGRGAVVGLSGGIDSTVVAALCKRAFPRHTLGLVLPCESDPRDARDAQLAASHFAVASCTIDLTAAFRALGREVHESCSEVPADDRTTTANMKTRLRMTTLYAFANHLGYRVVGTGNASELAVGYFTKYGDGGVDLLPLGNVTKTTVRELARHLGVPARIVDKPPSAGLWRGQTDEDELGFSYEELDAYLAGERGPHAAAIAELVAASAHKREPAPLAPAPPA
;
A
#
# COMPACT_ATOMS: atom_id res chain seq x y z
N MET A 1 1.01 -13.39 17.98
CA MET A 1 1.43 -12.17 17.27
C MET A 1 2.93 -11.91 17.34
N GLU A 2 3.66 -12.05 18.48
CA GLU A 2 5.11 -11.81 18.53
C GLU A 2 5.92 -12.68 17.55
N ARG A 3 5.60 -13.98 17.45
CA ARG A 3 6.26 -14.86 16.46
C ARG A 3 6.06 -14.39 15.02
N LEU A 4 4.87 -13.87 14.70
CA LEU A 4 4.60 -13.30 13.37
C LEU A 4 5.40 -12.01 13.14
N ALA A 5 5.41 -11.10 14.09
CA ALA A 5 6.18 -9.86 14.00
C ALA A 5 7.68 -10.12 13.82
N SER A 6 8.25 -11.05 14.60
CA SER A 6 9.66 -11.47 14.47
C SER A 6 9.93 -12.08 13.10
N HIS A 7 9.10 -13.03 12.68
CA HIS A 7 9.23 -13.69 11.37
C HIS A 7 9.25 -12.69 10.21
N LEU A 8 8.30 -11.73 10.20
CA LEU A 8 8.21 -10.71 9.15
C LEU A 8 9.38 -9.74 9.17
N SER A 9 9.83 -9.33 10.36
CA SER A 9 11.00 -8.44 10.49
C SER A 9 12.30 -9.13 10.03
N GLU A 10 12.52 -10.38 10.42
CA GLU A 10 13.66 -11.18 9.97
C GLU A 10 13.61 -11.47 8.47
N TRP A 11 12.40 -11.71 7.92
CA TRP A 11 12.21 -11.89 6.48
C TRP A 11 12.59 -10.61 5.72
N LEU A 12 12.14 -9.44 6.18
CA LEU A 12 12.52 -8.15 5.60
C LEU A 12 14.04 -7.96 5.61
N GLU A 13 14.69 -8.24 6.73
CA GLU A 13 16.15 -8.12 6.85
C GLU A 13 16.86 -9.01 5.82
N ARG A 14 16.49 -10.29 5.75
CA ARG A 14 17.08 -11.24 4.80
C ARG A 14 16.87 -10.83 3.35
N GLN A 15 15.65 -10.41 2.97
CA GLN A 15 15.33 -10.05 1.58
C GLN A 15 16.05 -8.78 1.15
N ILE A 16 16.06 -7.76 2.00
CA ILE A 16 16.70 -6.48 1.69
C ILE A 16 18.21 -6.64 1.60
N THR A 17 18.84 -7.28 2.59
CA THR A 17 20.29 -7.47 2.60
C THR A 17 20.77 -8.45 1.53
N GLY A 18 20.04 -9.56 1.34
CA GLY A 18 20.32 -10.54 0.28
C GLY A 18 20.24 -9.93 -1.14
N GLY A 19 19.37 -8.94 -1.35
CA GLY A 19 19.26 -8.17 -2.57
C GLY A 19 20.22 -6.95 -2.65
N GLY A 20 21.20 -6.85 -1.73
CA GLY A 20 22.18 -5.74 -1.70
C GLY A 20 21.60 -4.40 -1.21
N GLY A 21 20.39 -4.39 -0.66
CA GLY A 21 19.79 -3.20 -0.05
C GLY A 21 20.34 -2.94 1.35
N ARG A 22 20.35 -1.66 1.76
CA ARG A 22 20.90 -1.22 3.06
C ARG A 22 19.83 -0.83 4.06
N GLY A 23 18.56 -0.78 3.67
CA GLY A 23 17.44 -0.34 4.50
C GLY A 23 16.12 -0.31 3.74
N ALA A 24 15.10 0.26 4.34
CA ALA A 24 13.74 0.29 3.86
C ALA A 24 13.19 1.72 3.67
N VAL A 25 12.45 1.95 2.59
CA VAL A 25 11.58 3.12 2.40
C VAL A 25 10.13 2.64 2.42
N VAL A 26 9.28 3.31 3.20
CA VAL A 26 7.86 2.98 3.35
C VAL A 26 7.00 4.23 3.13
N GLY A 27 5.94 4.13 2.34
CA GLY A 27 4.93 5.16 2.25
C GLY A 27 4.02 5.15 3.50
N LEU A 28 3.98 6.25 4.24
CA LEU A 28 3.13 6.43 5.41
C LEU A 28 1.83 7.13 5.02
N SER A 29 0.74 6.38 4.94
CA SER A 29 -0.59 6.90 4.60
C SER A 29 -1.39 7.38 5.82
N GLY A 30 -0.95 7.06 7.04
CA GLY A 30 -1.73 7.23 8.25
C GLY A 30 -2.79 6.12 8.48
N GLY A 31 -2.77 5.08 7.65
CA GLY A 31 -3.55 3.87 7.81
C GLY A 31 -2.80 2.77 8.58
N ILE A 32 -3.54 1.76 8.99
CA ILE A 32 -3.06 0.67 9.84
C ILE A 32 -1.94 -0.14 9.17
N ASP A 33 -2.10 -0.51 7.88
CA ASP A 33 -1.14 -1.34 7.14
C ASP A 33 0.23 -0.66 7.04
N SER A 34 0.23 0.61 6.60
CA SER A 34 1.47 1.40 6.48
C SER A 34 2.18 1.59 7.83
N THR A 35 1.41 1.71 8.90
CA THR A 35 1.95 1.83 10.26
C THR A 35 2.58 0.52 10.75
N VAL A 36 1.92 -0.61 10.52
CA VAL A 36 2.45 -1.94 10.84
C VAL A 36 3.73 -2.21 10.05
N VAL A 37 3.72 -1.96 8.74
CA VAL A 37 4.93 -2.17 7.91
C VAL A 37 6.08 -1.28 8.37
N ALA A 38 5.83 -0.02 8.70
CA ALA A 38 6.86 0.88 9.22
C ALA A 38 7.45 0.38 10.55
N ALA A 39 6.61 -0.14 11.46
CA ALA A 39 7.06 -0.73 12.71
C ALA A 39 7.93 -1.98 12.47
N LEU A 40 7.53 -2.87 11.55
CA LEU A 40 8.31 -4.06 11.17
C LEU A 40 9.65 -3.69 10.53
N CYS A 41 9.65 -2.71 9.61
CA CYS A 41 10.88 -2.20 9.01
C CYS A 41 11.81 -1.57 10.05
N LYS A 42 11.25 -0.84 11.02
CA LYS A 42 12.02 -0.25 12.11
C LYS A 42 12.66 -1.30 13.02
N ARG A 43 11.98 -2.42 13.25
CA ARG A 43 12.56 -3.58 13.97
C ARG A 43 13.72 -4.19 13.18
N ALA A 44 13.53 -4.40 11.86
CA ALA A 44 14.56 -4.98 10.98
C ALA A 44 15.75 -4.02 10.78
N PHE A 45 15.50 -2.74 10.59
CA PHE A 45 16.51 -1.71 10.30
C PHE A 45 16.36 -0.48 11.21
N PRO A 46 16.79 -0.55 12.46
CA PRO A 46 16.54 0.53 13.44
C PRO A 46 17.07 1.91 13.04
N ARG A 47 18.12 1.97 12.21
CA ARG A 47 18.74 3.24 11.74
C ARG A 47 18.55 3.49 10.24
N HIS A 48 18.03 2.53 9.50
CA HIS A 48 17.93 2.57 8.04
C HIS A 48 16.49 2.33 7.56
N THR A 49 15.52 2.87 8.29
CA THR A 49 14.10 2.92 7.88
C THR A 49 13.70 4.38 7.67
N LEU A 50 13.17 4.70 6.50
CA LEU A 50 12.65 6.01 6.14
C LEU A 50 11.16 5.91 5.78
N GLY A 51 10.33 6.69 6.47
CA GLY A 51 8.93 6.88 6.15
C GLY A 51 8.72 8.10 5.27
N LEU A 52 7.95 7.97 4.18
CA LEU A 52 7.57 9.13 3.36
C LEU A 52 6.07 9.41 3.50
N VAL A 53 5.72 10.62 3.92
CA VAL A 53 4.35 11.13 3.96
C VAL A 53 4.14 11.92 2.67
N LEU A 54 3.26 11.42 1.79
CA LEU A 54 3.11 11.89 0.42
C LEU A 54 1.68 12.38 0.15
N PRO A 55 1.24 13.50 0.75
CA PRO A 55 -0.08 14.08 0.46
C PRO A 55 -0.18 14.44 -1.02
N CYS A 56 -1.36 14.20 -1.61
CA CYS A 56 -1.68 14.50 -2.99
C CYS A 56 -3.18 14.78 -3.07
N GLU A 57 -3.58 16.00 -2.76
CA GLU A 57 -4.98 16.39 -2.51
C GLU A 57 -5.68 15.49 -1.49
N SER A 58 -4.93 15.01 -0.51
CA SER A 58 -5.40 14.10 0.53
C SER A 58 -6.01 14.86 1.70
N ASP A 59 -6.79 14.16 2.53
CA ASP A 59 -7.27 14.73 3.79
C ASP A 59 -6.06 15.05 4.71
N PRO A 60 -5.96 16.28 5.24
CA PRO A 60 -4.88 16.64 6.16
C PRO A 60 -4.82 15.77 7.43
N ARG A 61 -5.91 15.09 7.78
CA ARG A 61 -5.94 14.13 8.90
C ARG A 61 -5.02 12.95 8.64
N ASP A 62 -4.95 12.47 7.40
CA ASP A 62 -4.10 11.34 7.02
C ASP A 62 -2.62 11.65 7.23
N ALA A 63 -2.18 12.84 6.84
CA ALA A 63 -0.80 13.28 7.07
C ALA A 63 -0.48 13.40 8.58
N ARG A 64 -1.42 13.85 9.39
CA ARG A 64 -1.25 13.89 10.85
C ARG A 64 -1.16 12.50 11.47
N ASP A 65 -1.98 11.56 11.01
CA ASP A 65 -1.95 10.17 11.47
C ASP A 65 -0.65 9.47 11.03
N ALA A 66 -0.16 9.77 9.82
CA ALA A 66 1.15 9.30 9.33
C ALA A 66 2.32 9.83 10.17
N GLN A 67 2.30 11.11 10.54
CA GLN A 67 3.30 11.71 11.42
C GLN A 67 3.23 11.15 12.85
N LEU A 68 2.01 10.88 13.35
CA LEU A 68 1.81 10.21 14.64
C LEU A 68 2.45 8.81 14.61
N ALA A 69 2.20 8.02 13.57
CA ALA A 69 2.81 6.70 13.40
C ALA A 69 4.34 6.78 13.36
N ALA A 70 4.90 7.69 12.55
CA ALA A 70 6.34 7.89 12.44
C ALA A 70 6.97 8.25 13.80
N SER A 71 6.37 9.18 14.53
CA SER A 71 6.84 9.61 15.85
C SER A 71 6.75 8.51 16.89
N HIS A 72 5.62 7.77 16.90
CA HIS A 72 5.37 6.69 17.87
C HIS A 72 6.42 5.58 17.77
N PHE A 73 6.77 5.17 16.55
CA PHE A 73 7.75 4.13 16.29
C PHE A 73 9.19 4.66 16.09
N ALA A 74 9.43 5.95 16.31
CA ALA A 74 10.71 6.60 16.09
C ALA A 74 11.28 6.31 14.67
N VAL A 75 10.42 6.29 13.66
CA VAL A 75 10.79 6.17 12.24
C VAL A 75 11.15 7.56 11.73
N ALA A 76 12.35 7.70 11.17
CA ALA A 76 12.72 8.93 10.46
C ALA A 76 11.76 9.17 9.31
N SER A 77 11.21 10.38 9.17
CA SER A 77 10.21 10.65 8.14
C SER A 77 10.41 12.00 7.46
N CYS A 78 9.95 12.08 6.21
CA CYS A 78 9.92 13.29 5.41
C CYS A 78 8.52 13.44 4.78
N THR A 79 8.02 14.68 4.72
CA THR A 79 6.75 14.99 4.06
C THR A 79 7.01 15.71 2.75
N ILE A 80 6.42 15.22 1.66
CA ILE A 80 6.52 15.81 0.32
C ILE A 80 5.11 15.93 -0.25
N ASP A 81 4.62 17.15 -0.42
CA ASP A 81 3.32 17.40 -1.04
C ASP A 81 3.42 17.25 -2.56
N LEU A 82 2.72 16.25 -3.10
CA LEU A 82 2.68 15.93 -4.52
C LEU A 82 1.57 16.66 -5.28
N THR A 83 0.78 17.50 -4.62
CA THR A 83 -0.39 18.18 -5.21
C THR A 83 -0.02 19.02 -6.44
N ALA A 84 1.08 19.75 -6.38
CA ALA A 84 1.51 20.57 -7.52
C ALA A 84 1.91 19.72 -8.73
N ALA A 85 2.67 18.64 -8.51
CA ALA A 85 3.07 17.71 -9.56
C ALA A 85 1.87 16.98 -10.17
N PHE A 86 0.94 16.54 -9.34
CA PHE A 86 -0.30 15.89 -9.77
C PHE A 86 -1.13 16.81 -10.66
N ARG A 87 -1.33 18.08 -10.23
CA ARG A 87 -2.09 19.07 -11.00
C ARG A 87 -1.42 19.43 -12.32
N ALA A 88 -0.09 19.55 -12.33
CA ALA A 88 0.66 19.82 -13.54
C ALA A 88 0.49 18.69 -14.56
N LEU A 89 0.73 17.43 -14.14
CA LEU A 89 0.56 16.27 -15.00
C LEU A 89 -0.88 16.12 -15.50
N GLY A 90 -1.88 16.33 -14.62
CA GLY A 90 -3.30 16.25 -14.99
C GLY A 90 -3.69 17.27 -16.06
N ARG A 91 -3.19 18.51 -15.98
CA ARG A 91 -3.40 19.52 -17.02
C ARG A 91 -2.81 19.10 -18.35
N GLU A 92 -1.53 18.70 -18.37
CA GLU A 92 -0.86 18.28 -19.61
C GLU A 92 -1.60 17.12 -20.30
N VAL A 93 -2.07 16.13 -19.52
CA VAL A 93 -2.84 15.00 -20.05
C VAL A 93 -4.16 15.47 -20.65
N HIS A 94 -4.91 16.32 -19.93
CA HIS A 94 -6.21 16.81 -20.40
C HIS A 94 -6.09 17.77 -21.61
N GLU A 95 -5.11 18.68 -21.60
CA GLU A 95 -4.87 19.61 -22.71
C GLU A 95 -4.39 18.89 -23.98
N SER A 96 -3.65 17.78 -23.81
CA SER A 96 -3.15 16.98 -24.93
C SER A 96 -4.20 15.99 -25.48
N CYS A 97 -5.13 15.53 -24.64
CA CYS A 97 -6.16 14.56 -25.02
C CYS A 97 -7.46 14.80 -24.25
N SER A 98 -8.40 15.48 -24.87
CA SER A 98 -9.71 15.80 -24.29
C SER A 98 -10.60 14.57 -24.05
N GLU A 99 -10.24 13.40 -24.60
CA GLU A 99 -10.95 12.14 -24.37
C GLU A 99 -10.67 11.56 -22.97
N VAL A 100 -9.62 12.04 -22.28
CA VAL A 100 -9.34 11.68 -20.89
C VAL A 100 -10.03 12.71 -19.98
N PRO A 101 -11.16 12.34 -19.32
CA PRO A 101 -11.87 13.27 -18.46
C PRO A 101 -11.00 13.70 -17.27
N ALA A 102 -10.95 14.98 -16.98
CA ALA A 102 -10.18 15.52 -15.88
C ALA A 102 -10.71 15.08 -14.50
N ASP A 103 -11.97 14.67 -14.42
CA ASP A 103 -12.71 14.29 -13.22
C ASP A 103 -12.95 12.77 -13.09
N ASP A 104 -12.39 11.94 -14.00
CA ASP A 104 -12.46 10.49 -13.84
C ASP A 104 -11.72 10.05 -12.58
N ARG A 105 -12.49 9.53 -11.61
CA ARG A 105 -11.99 9.14 -10.30
C ARG A 105 -10.91 8.07 -10.36
N THR A 106 -11.10 7.06 -11.19
CA THR A 106 -10.16 5.95 -11.32
C THR A 106 -8.84 6.41 -11.90
N THR A 107 -8.89 7.21 -12.97
CA THR A 107 -7.69 7.79 -13.60
C THR A 107 -6.92 8.67 -12.62
N THR A 108 -7.62 9.61 -11.96
CA THR A 108 -6.98 10.54 -11.00
C THR A 108 -6.42 9.81 -9.78
N ALA A 109 -7.13 8.81 -9.24
CA ALA A 109 -6.67 7.97 -8.14
C ALA A 109 -5.39 7.21 -8.52
N ASN A 110 -5.38 6.56 -9.68
CA ASN A 110 -4.24 5.82 -10.19
C ASN A 110 -3.02 6.73 -10.48
N MET A 111 -3.23 7.97 -10.94
CA MET A 111 -2.14 8.94 -11.09
C MET A 111 -1.52 9.30 -9.74
N LYS A 112 -2.33 9.55 -8.70
CA LYS A 112 -1.85 9.87 -7.35
C LYS A 112 -0.99 8.76 -6.78
N THR A 113 -1.42 7.50 -6.90
CA THR A 113 -0.67 6.35 -6.38
C THR A 113 0.65 6.11 -7.15
N ARG A 114 0.65 6.32 -8.48
CA ARG A 114 1.88 6.21 -9.30
C ARG A 114 2.88 7.33 -9.02
N LEU A 115 2.44 8.55 -8.76
CA LEU A 115 3.33 9.63 -8.29
C LEU A 115 3.97 9.31 -6.94
N ARG A 116 3.19 8.73 -6.00
CA ARG A 116 3.73 8.25 -4.73
C ARG A 116 4.79 7.19 -4.94
N MET A 117 4.52 6.18 -5.76
CA MET A 117 5.48 5.11 -6.09
C MET A 117 6.77 5.69 -6.66
N THR A 118 6.69 6.56 -7.67
CA THR A 118 7.87 7.20 -8.26
C THR A 118 8.70 7.95 -7.22
N THR A 119 8.04 8.64 -6.29
CA THR A 119 8.71 9.38 -5.22
C THR A 119 9.40 8.43 -4.22
N LEU A 120 8.75 7.31 -3.85
CA LEU A 120 9.36 6.29 -2.99
C LEU A 120 10.64 5.74 -3.62
N TYR A 121 10.62 5.40 -4.91
CA TYR A 121 11.79 4.89 -5.63
C TYR A 121 12.90 5.92 -5.80
N ALA A 122 12.57 7.22 -5.93
CA ALA A 122 13.59 8.27 -5.97
C ALA A 122 14.47 8.28 -4.71
N PHE A 123 13.84 8.13 -3.52
CA PHE A 123 14.56 8.01 -2.26
C PHE A 123 15.27 6.66 -2.11
N ALA A 124 14.59 5.58 -2.45
CA ALA A 124 15.16 4.23 -2.35
C ALA A 124 16.43 4.09 -3.19
N ASN A 125 16.42 4.57 -4.42
CA ASN A 125 17.57 4.54 -5.32
C ASN A 125 18.75 5.36 -4.77
N HIS A 126 18.48 6.58 -4.29
CA HIS A 126 19.53 7.44 -3.74
C HIS A 126 20.18 6.84 -2.49
N LEU A 127 19.36 6.25 -1.60
CA LEU A 127 19.84 5.69 -0.32
C LEU A 127 20.39 4.26 -0.45
N GLY A 128 20.16 3.57 -1.58
CA GLY A 128 20.40 2.13 -1.69
C GLY A 128 19.46 1.31 -0.81
N TYR A 129 18.24 1.76 -0.63
CA TYR A 129 17.18 1.10 0.14
C TYR A 129 16.24 0.35 -0.79
N ARG A 130 15.29 -0.43 -0.21
CA ARG A 130 14.20 -1.08 -0.96
C ARG A 130 12.86 -0.43 -0.59
N VAL A 131 11.98 -0.35 -1.57
CA VAL A 131 10.60 0.11 -1.35
C VAL A 131 9.81 -1.05 -0.76
N VAL A 132 9.30 -0.88 0.45
CA VAL A 132 8.48 -1.88 1.15
C VAL A 132 7.02 -1.46 1.04
N GLY A 133 6.24 -2.29 0.36
CA GLY A 133 4.81 -2.08 0.15
C GLY A 133 3.97 -2.48 1.36
N THR A 134 2.77 -1.97 1.40
CA THR A 134 1.85 -2.07 2.53
C THR A 134 0.63 -2.93 2.24
N GLY A 135 0.48 -3.43 0.99
CA GLY A 135 -0.64 -4.28 0.59
C GLY A 135 -0.67 -5.59 1.39
N ASN A 136 -1.85 -5.94 1.89
CA ASN A 136 -2.11 -7.16 2.63
C ASN A 136 -2.77 -8.24 1.74
N ALA A 137 -2.91 -9.47 2.26
CA ALA A 137 -3.46 -10.61 1.51
C ALA A 137 -4.89 -10.34 1.01
N SER A 138 -5.73 -9.70 1.81
CA SER A 138 -7.13 -9.41 1.47
C SER A 138 -7.22 -8.44 0.30
N GLU A 139 -6.48 -7.33 0.35
CA GLU A 139 -6.40 -6.34 -0.73
C GLU A 139 -5.82 -6.94 -2.01
N LEU A 140 -4.74 -7.71 -1.90
CA LEU A 140 -4.10 -8.38 -3.04
C LEU A 140 -5.05 -9.38 -3.70
N ALA A 141 -5.82 -10.15 -2.93
CA ALA A 141 -6.72 -11.16 -3.47
C ALA A 141 -7.76 -10.57 -4.42
N VAL A 142 -8.39 -9.47 -4.05
CA VAL A 142 -9.43 -8.80 -4.86
C VAL A 142 -8.88 -7.71 -5.79
N GLY A 143 -7.54 -7.50 -5.78
CA GLY A 143 -6.89 -6.48 -6.61
C GLY A 143 -7.21 -5.05 -6.19
N TYR A 144 -7.50 -4.83 -4.91
CA TYR A 144 -7.74 -3.51 -4.35
C TYR A 144 -6.43 -2.74 -4.15
N PHE A 145 -5.77 -2.47 -5.26
CA PHE A 145 -4.53 -1.68 -5.38
C PHE A 145 -4.35 -1.22 -6.83
N THR A 146 -3.52 -0.22 -7.04
CA THR A 146 -3.12 0.26 -8.36
C THR A 146 -1.87 -0.49 -8.84
N LYS A 147 -1.99 -1.25 -9.94
CA LYS A 147 -0.83 -1.88 -10.60
C LYS A 147 0.19 -0.81 -10.99
N TYR A 148 1.45 -0.99 -10.57
CA TYR A 148 2.54 0.00 -10.73
C TYR A 148 2.30 1.34 -10.02
N GLY A 149 1.41 1.36 -9.03
CA GLY A 149 1.25 2.41 -8.06
C GLY A 149 1.67 1.90 -6.69
N ASP A 150 0.72 1.72 -5.77
CA ASP A 150 0.95 1.07 -4.48
C ASP A 150 1.27 -0.43 -4.59
N GLY A 151 0.93 -1.08 -5.73
CA GLY A 151 1.43 -2.42 -6.08
C GLY A 151 2.83 -2.45 -6.70
N GLY A 152 3.44 -1.29 -6.99
CA GLY A 152 4.79 -1.17 -7.55
C GLY A 152 5.83 -1.04 -6.43
N VAL A 153 6.27 -2.17 -5.87
CA VAL A 153 7.15 -2.23 -4.70
C VAL A 153 8.15 -3.38 -4.84
N ASP A 154 9.21 -3.37 -4.04
CA ASP A 154 10.20 -4.46 -4.03
C ASP A 154 9.78 -5.63 -3.13
N LEU A 155 9.04 -5.35 -2.04
CA LEU A 155 8.71 -6.32 -0.99
C LEU A 155 7.30 -6.07 -0.43
N LEU A 156 6.57 -7.13 -0.12
CA LEU A 156 5.23 -7.09 0.48
C LEU A 156 5.18 -7.95 1.75
N PRO A 157 5.63 -7.45 2.91
CA PRO A 157 5.65 -8.25 4.15
C PRO A 157 4.27 -8.70 4.60
N LEU A 158 3.21 -7.96 4.27
CA LEU A 158 1.83 -8.32 4.61
C LEU A 158 1.11 -9.09 3.49
N GLY A 159 1.79 -9.43 2.39
CA GLY A 159 1.17 -10.05 1.22
C GLY A 159 0.48 -11.39 1.46
N ASN A 160 0.84 -12.09 2.54
CA ASN A 160 0.21 -13.33 3.00
C ASN A 160 -0.48 -13.17 4.38
N VAL A 161 -0.73 -11.94 4.81
CA VAL A 161 -1.38 -11.62 6.09
C VAL A 161 -2.72 -10.96 5.81
N THR A 162 -3.82 -11.53 6.29
CA THR A 162 -5.16 -10.99 6.09
C THR A 162 -5.40 -9.71 6.88
N LYS A 163 -6.38 -8.91 6.47
CA LYS A 163 -6.70 -7.63 7.13
C LYS A 163 -7.05 -7.79 8.60
N THR A 164 -7.79 -8.82 8.94
CA THR A 164 -8.13 -9.14 10.35
C THR A 164 -6.88 -9.46 11.16
N THR A 165 -5.95 -10.24 10.60
CA THR A 165 -4.65 -10.53 11.23
C THR A 165 -3.77 -9.28 11.34
N VAL A 166 -3.79 -8.39 10.34
CA VAL A 166 -3.09 -7.10 10.43
C VAL A 166 -3.61 -6.26 11.59
N ARG A 167 -4.93 -6.21 11.82
CA ARG A 167 -5.51 -5.51 12.97
C ARG A 167 -5.04 -6.08 14.32
N GLU A 168 -4.92 -7.40 14.42
CA GLU A 168 -4.39 -8.05 15.63
C GLU A 168 -2.89 -7.76 15.82
N LEU A 169 -2.12 -7.83 14.73
CA LEU A 169 -0.69 -7.52 14.74
C LEU A 169 -0.45 -6.04 15.12
N ALA A 170 -1.26 -5.12 14.61
CA ALA A 170 -1.19 -3.71 14.95
C ALA A 170 -1.40 -3.47 16.45
N ARG A 171 -2.42 -4.10 17.05
CA ARG A 171 -2.66 -4.01 18.50
C ARG A 171 -1.47 -4.57 19.29
N HIS A 172 -0.94 -5.70 18.86
CA HIS A 172 0.23 -6.34 19.50
C HIS A 172 1.48 -5.46 19.42
N LEU A 173 1.73 -4.80 18.30
CA LEU A 173 2.86 -3.88 18.11
C LEU A 173 2.67 -2.54 18.85
N GLY A 174 1.50 -2.29 19.42
CA GLY A 174 1.20 -1.05 20.14
C GLY A 174 0.88 0.13 19.20
N VAL A 175 0.35 -0.13 18.00
CA VAL A 175 -0.13 0.94 17.11
C VAL A 175 -1.19 1.77 17.84
N PRO A 176 -1.13 3.11 17.81
CA PRO A 176 -2.11 3.96 18.47
C PRO A 176 -3.55 3.61 18.09
N ALA A 177 -4.45 3.52 19.08
CA ALA A 177 -5.86 3.14 18.91
C ALA A 177 -6.55 3.97 17.82
N ARG A 178 -6.27 5.28 17.76
CA ARG A 178 -6.76 6.17 16.72
C ARG A 178 -6.48 5.67 15.28
N ILE A 179 -5.38 4.98 15.04
CA ILE A 179 -5.01 4.42 13.73
C ILE A 179 -5.65 3.04 13.57
N VAL A 180 -5.68 2.23 14.62
CA VAL A 180 -6.28 0.88 14.60
C VAL A 180 -7.78 0.93 14.33
N ASP A 181 -8.47 1.88 14.97
CA ASP A 181 -9.93 2.01 14.94
C ASP A 181 -10.43 2.85 13.74
N LYS A 182 -9.51 3.40 12.94
CA LYS A 182 -9.84 4.16 11.74
C LYS A 182 -10.44 3.24 10.68
N PRO A 183 -11.60 3.58 10.07
CA PRO A 183 -12.12 2.81 8.94
C PRO A 183 -11.08 2.67 7.82
N PRO A 184 -10.92 1.47 7.23
CA PRO A 184 -10.01 1.27 6.12
C PRO A 184 -10.38 2.17 4.94
N SER A 185 -9.39 2.83 4.35
CA SER A 185 -9.57 3.70 3.20
C SER A 185 -8.27 3.86 2.43
N ALA A 186 -8.35 3.82 1.10
CA ALA A 186 -7.23 4.16 0.23
C ALA A 186 -6.88 5.67 0.26
N GLY A 187 -7.76 6.53 0.82
CA GLY A 187 -7.51 7.96 1.02
C GLY A 187 -7.31 8.75 -0.27
N LEU A 188 -7.97 8.35 -1.36
CA LEU A 188 -7.82 8.95 -2.69
C LEU A 188 -8.82 10.08 -2.94
N TRP A 189 -9.95 10.05 -2.22
CA TRP A 189 -10.96 11.13 -2.17
C TRP A 189 -11.65 11.18 -0.82
N ARG A 190 -12.35 12.28 -0.56
CA ARG A 190 -13.00 12.51 0.73
C ARG A 190 -14.19 11.56 0.93
N GLY A 191 -14.21 10.90 2.09
CA GLY A 191 -15.31 10.00 2.50
C GLY A 191 -15.22 8.60 1.89
N GLN A 192 -14.13 8.25 1.21
CA GLN A 192 -13.88 6.89 0.74
C GLN A 192 -13.75 5.93 1.90
N THR A 193 -14.39 4.76 1.81
CA THR A 193 -14.09 3.58 2.61
C THR A 193 -13.92 2.38 1.68
N ASP A 194 -13.02 1.47 2.04
CA ASP A 194 -12.75 0.29 1.22
C ASP A 194 -13.98 -0.63 1.15
N GLU A 195 -14.67 -0.83 2.27
CA GLU A 195 -15.83 -1.72 2.36
C GLU A 195 -17.05 -1.21 1.58
N ASP A 196 -17.25 0.13 1.50
CA ASP A 196 -18.28 0.72 0.65
C ASP A 196 -18.00 0.48 -0.84
N GLU A 197 -16.72 0.48 -1.25
CA GLU A 197 -16.34 0.24 -2.64
C GLU A 197 -16.35 -1.25 -3.01
N LEU A 198 -15.96 -2.10 -2.07
CA LEU A 198 -15.95 -3.55 -2.27
C LEU A 198 -17.37 -4.15 -2.21
N GLY A 199 -18.26 -3.55 -1.42
CA GLY A 199 -19.62 -4.02 -1.19
C GLY A 199 -19.73 -5.18 -0.18
N PHE A 200 -18.65 -5.48 0.55
CA PHE A 200 -18.57 -6.48 1.62
C PHE A 200 -17.48 -6.09 2.62
N SER A 201 -17.51 -6.69 3.82
CA SER A 201 -16.53 -6.42 4.86
C SER A 201 -15.22 -7.18 4.66
N TYR A 202 -14.15 -6.72 5.30
CA TYR A 202 -12.89 -7.47 5.33
C TYR A 202 -13.02 -8.79 6.09
N GLU A 203 -13.89 -8.89 7.09
CA GLU A 203 -14.18 -10.13 7.80
C GLU A 203 -14.78 -11.19 6.85
N GLU A 204 -15.72 -10.80 5.97
CA GLU A 204 -16.30 -11.69 4.96
C GLU A 204 -15.27 -12.10 3.89
N LEU A 205 -14.41 -11.17 3.47
CA LEU A 205 -13.33 -11.45 2.52
C LEU A 205 -12.33 -12.44 3.12
N ASP A 206 -11.90 -12.23 4.36
CA ASP A 206 -10.92 -13.08 5.03
C ASP A 206 -11.50 -14.48 5.29
N ALA A 207 -12.78 -14.59 5.66
CA ALA A 207 -13.49 -15.87 5.76
C ALA A 207 -13.54 -16.61 4.41
N TYR A 208 -13.83 -15.89 3.31
CA TYR A 208 -13.78 -16.45 1.97
C TYR A 208 -12.40 -16.98 1.60
N LEU A 209 -11.33 -16.25 1.91
CA LEU A 209 -9.95 -16.67 1.67
C LEU A 209 -9.56 -17.88 2.53
N ALA A 210 -10.16 -18.05 3.70
CA ALA A 210 -10.03 -19.24 4.53
C ALA A 210 -10.84 -20.46 4.02
N GLY A 211 -11.61 -20.29 2.94
CA GLY A 211 -12.40 -21.36 2.30
C GLY A 211 -13.88 -21.38 2.70
N GLU A 212 -14.34 -20.45 3.52
CA GLU A 212 -15.74 -20.31 3.88
C GLU A 212 -16.55 -19.71 2.71
N ARG A 213 -17.86 -19.99 2.67
CA ARG A 213 -18.78 -19.45 1.66
C ARG A 213 -19.87 -18.64 2.32
N GLY A 214 -19.72 -17.32 2.28
CA GLY A 214 -20.70 -16.34 2.76
C GLY A 214 -21.60 -15.80 1.64
N PRO A 215 -22.48 -14.84 1.97
CA PRO A 215 -23.44 -14.26 1.02
C PRO A 215 -22.76 -13.56 -0.17
N HIS A 216 -21.56 -12.98 0.03
CA HIS A 216 -20.82 -12.26 -1.01
C HIS A 216 -19.78 -13.11 -1.75
N ALA A 217 -19.75 -14.44 -1.55
CA ALA A 217 -18.74 -15.32 -2.15
C ALA A 217 -18.64 -15.24 -3.68
N ALA A 218 -19.77 -15.05 -4.37
CA ALA A 218 -19.78 -14.89 -5.83
C ALA A 218 -19.15 -13.56 -6.27
N ALA A 219 -19.50 -12.45 -5.62
CA ALA A 219 -18.93 -11.13 -5.90
C ALA A 219 -17.42 -11.09 -5.62
N ILE A 220 -16.98 -11.71 -4.51
CA ILE A 220 -15.55 -11.82 -4.19
C ILE A 220 -14.83 -12.62 -5.29
N ALA A 221 -15.40 -13.77 -5.72
CA ALA A 221 -14.80 -14.59 -6.78
C ALA A 221 -14.65 -13.83 -8.10
N GLU A 222 -15.65 -13.02 -8.47
CA GLU A 222 -15.59 -12.14 -9.64
C GLU A 222 -14.45 -11.13 -9.55
N LEU A 223 -14.31 -10.42 -8.43
CA LEU A 223 -13.22 -9.46 -8.23
C LEU A 223 -11.85 -10.14 -8.26
N VAL A 224 -11.72 -11.32 -7.64
CA VAL A 224 -10.48 -12.12 -7.68
C VAL A 224 -10.10 -12.47 -9.11
N ALA A 225 -11.06 -12.92 -9.93
CA ALA A 225 -10.83 -13.28 -11.33
C ALA A 225 -10.50 -12.05 -12.19
N ALA A 226 -11.29 -10.99 -12.10
CA ALA A 226 -11.12 -9.76 -12.88
C ALA A 226 -9.78 -9.07 -12.59
N SER A 227 -9.28 -9.17 -11.37
CA SER A 227 -8.02 -8.53 -10.93
C SER A 227 -6.78 -9.40 -11.10
N ALA A 228 -6.87 -10.62 -11.62
CA ALA A 228 -5.75 -11.55 -11.76
C ALA A 228 -4.52 -10.91 -12.46
N HIS A 229 -4.77 -10.16 -13.53
CA HIS A 229 -3.75 -9.44 -14.29
C HIS A 229 -2.91 -8.45 -13.47
N LYS A 230 -3.42 -8.00 -12.31
CA LYS A 230 -2.67 -7.07 -11.43
C LYS A 230 -1.58 -7.79 -10.63
N ARG A 231 -1.77 -9.08 -10.36
CA ARG A 231 -0.86 -9.92 -9.56
C ARG A 231 0.19 -10.64 -10.41
N GLU A 232 -0.03 -10.67 -11.72
CA GLU A 232 0.85 -11.35 -12.66
C GLU A 232 1.84 -10.38 -13.31
N PRO A 233 3.05 -10.85 -13.67
CA PRO A 233 3.95 -10.10 -14.55
C PRO A 233 3.27 -9.77 -15.88
N ALA A 234 3.81 -8.81 -16.62
CA ALA A 234 3.36 -8.57 -17.99
C ALA A 234 3.55 -9.84 -18.84
N PRO A 235 2.50 -10.31 -19.57
CA PRO A 235 2.64 -11.49 -20.41
C PRO A 235 3.66 -11.24 -21.51
N LEU A 236 4.47 -12.25 -21.78
CA LEU A 236 5.45 -12.22 -22.89
C LEU A 236 4.83 -12.81 -24.16
N ALA A 237 5.13 -12.20 -25.30
CA ALA A 237 4.80 -12.81 -26.59
C ALA A 237 5.54 -14.16 -26.74
N PRO A 238 4.94 -15.17 -27.40
CA PRO A 238 5.65 -16.42 -27.68
C PRO A 238 6.89 -16.16 -28.53
N ALA A 239 7.90 -17.02 -28.38
CA ALA A 239 9.10 -16.94 -29.21
C ALA A 239 8.71 -17.01 -30.70
N PRO A 240 9.41 -16.27 -31.61
CA PRO A 240 9.14 -16.35 -33.02
C PRO A 240 9.38 -17.80 -33.53
N PRO A 241 8.60 -18.28 -34.51
CA PRO A 241 8.86 -19.56 -35.13
C PRO A 241 10.28 -19.58 -35.74
N ALA A 242 10.93 -20.73 -35.62
CA ALA A 242 12.27 -20.95 -36.18
C ALA A 242 12.27 -20.90 -37.71
#